data_f532d88c3cc76dbae87f497bbae49de1
#
_entry.id   f532d88c3cc76dbae87f497bbae49de1
#
_cell.length_a   1.000
_cell.length_b   1.000
_cell.length_c   1.000
_cell.angle_alpha   90.00
_cell.angle_beta   90.00
_cell.angle_gamma   90.00
#
_symmetry.space_group_name_H-M   'P 1'
#
loop_
_entity.id
_entity.type
_entity.pdbx_description
1 polymer ?
#
loop_
_entity_poly.entity_id
_entity_poly.type
_entity_poly.pdbx_seq_one_letter_code
_entity_poly.pdbx_strand_id
1 'polypeptide(L)'
;MATTTATLLLTLLAAASAQANDYPTEARVDYVLGCMAANGNSYLTMQKCACSIDVIAEHLTYETYEQVDTVMSMQDQRGELGVLFRTERGMQDQLHRLRQAQADANLRCF
;
A
#
# COMPACT_ATOMS: atom_id res chain seq x y z
N MET A 1 -19.46 -61.62 -8.65
CA MET A 1 -20.16 -60.35 -8.30
C MET A 1 -19.09 -59.34 -7.95
N ALA A 2 -18.77 -58.48 -8.88
CA ALA A 2 -17.76 -57.43 -8.67
C ALA A 2 -18.48 -56.15 -8.26
N THR A 3 -18.31 -55.76 -6.99
CA THR A 3 -18.77 -54.47 -6.49
C THR A 3 -17.72 -53.44 -6.81
N THR A 4 -17.96 -52.68 -7.85
CA THR A 4 -17.15 -51.50 -8.21
C THR A 4 -17.45 -50.35 -7.25
N THR A 5 -16.57 -50.15 -6.28
CA THR A 5 -16.57 -48.95 -5.45
C THR A 5 -15.99 -47.81 -6.27
N ALA A 6 -16.83 -46.93 -6.78
CA ALA A 6 -16.43 -45.71 -7.40
C ALA A 6 -15.90 -44.73 -6.33
N THR A 7 -14.60 -44.61 -6.25
CA THR A 7 -13.94 -43.62 -5.38
C THR A 7 -14.08 -42.26 -6.03
N LEU A 8 -15.00 -41.45 -5.50
CA LEU A 8 -15.17 -40.04 -5.90
C LEU A 8 -13.99 -39.27 -5.34
N LEU A 9 -12.99 -38.99 -6.18
CA LEU A 9 -11.92 -38.05 -5.85
C LEU A 9 -12.52 -36.64 -5.85
N LEU A 10 -12.81 -36.15 -4.65
CA LEU A 10 -13.17 -34.76 -4.43
C LEU A 10 -11.88 -33.96 -4.54
N THR A 11 -11.59 -33.41 -5.73
CA THR A 11 -10.51 -32.42 -5.90
C THR A 11 -10.96 -31.13 -5.23
N LEU A 12 -10.44 -30.88 -4.02
CA LEU A 12 -10.49 -29.56 -3.41
C LEU A 12 -9.69 -28.62 -4.32
N LEU A 13 -10.38 -27.82 -5.13
CA LEU A 13 -9.78 -26.61 -5.66
C LEU A 13 -9.53 -25.69 -4.47
N ALA A 14 -8.28 -25.67 -4.00
CA ALA A 14 -7.82 -24.59 -3.15
C ALA A 14 -7.93 -23.30 -3.98
N ALA A 15 -8.99 -22.56 -3.81
CA ALA A 15 -9.07 -21.20 -4.29
C ALA A 15 -7.94 -20.46 -3.58
N ALA A 16 -6.85 -20.18 -4.31
CA ALA A 16 -5.86 -19.23 -3.87
C ALA A 16 -6.61 -17.91 -3.72
N SER A 17 -7.02 -17.60 -2.51
CA SER A 17 -7.52 -16.29 -2.17
C SER A 17 -6.38 -15.33 -2.47
N ALA A 18 -6.52 -14.52 -3.53
CA ALA A 18 -5.67 -13.38 -3.76
C ALA A 18 -5.74 -12.55 -2.48
N GLN A 19 -4.67 -12.60 -1.68
CA GLN A 19 -4.62 -11.83 -0.45
C GLN A 19 -4.52 -10.36 -0.84
N ALA A 20 -5.67 -9.67 -0.79
CA ALA A 20 -5.67 -8.23 -0.75
C ALA A 20 -4.80 -7.81 0.45
N ASN A 21 -3.93 -6.79 0.24
CA ASN A 21 -3.18 -6.24 1.35
C ASN A 21 -4.14 -5.73 2.45
N ASP A 22 -3.63 -5.46 3.64
CA ASP A 22 -4.44 -5.05 4.81
C ASP A 22 -4.97 -3.62 4.72
N TYR A 23 -4.67 -2.88 3.65
CA TYR A 23 -5.11 -1.50 3.47
C TYR A 23 -6.60 -1.43 3.15
N PRO A 24 -7.39 -0.62 3.87
CA PRO A 24 -8.78 -0.37 3.53
C PRO A 24 -8.92 0.17 2.10
N THR A 25 -9.99 -0.21 1.43
CA THR A 25 -10.27 0.26 0.06
C THR A 25 -10.29 1.79 -0.02
N GLU A 26 -10.87 2.45 0.96
CA GLU A 26 -10.92 3.92 1.04
C GLU A 26 -9.52 4.54 1.08
N ALA A 27 -8.61 4.01 1.88
CA ALA A 27 -7.22 4.48 1.95
C ALA A 27 -6.48 4.29 0.62
N ARG A 28 -6.71 3.18 -0.06
CA ARG A 28 -6.14 2.90 -1.38
C ARG A 28 -6.67 3.86 -2.45
N VAL A 29 -7.96 4.12 -2.44
CA VAL A 29 -8.59 5.09 -3.37
C VAL A 29 -8.07 6.49 -3.11
N ASP A 30 -7.95 6.90 -1.86
CA ASP A 30 -7.41 8.22 -1.49
C ASP A 30 -5.98 8.41 -2.00
N TYR A 31 -5.13 7.40 -1.82
CA TYR A 31 -3.77 7.43 -2.37
C TYR A 31 -3.77 7.56 -3.90
N VAL A 32 -4.59 6.78 -4.60
CA VAL A 32 -4.66 6.80 -6.06
C VAL A 32 -5.12 8.18 -6.56
N LEU A 33 -6.11 8.78 -5.92
CA LEU A 33 -6.57 10.12 -6.28
C LEU A 33 -5.49 11.18 -6.10
N GLY A 34 -4.75 11.16 -4.99
CA GLY A 34 -3.63 12.06 -4.75
C GLY A 34 -2.48 11.85 -5.74
N CYS A 35 -2.15 10.62 -6.04
CA CYS A 35 -1.15 10.25 -7.04
C CYS A 35 -1.53 10.75 -8.44
N MET A 36 -2.78 10.59 -8.84
CA MET A 36 -3.29 11.08 -10.13
C MET A 36 -3.28 12.61 -10.21
N ALA A 37 -3.59 13.29 -9.10
CA ALA A 37 -3.50 14.74 -9.04
C ALA A 37 -2.09 15.25 -9.34
N ALA A 38 -1.07 14.51 -8.93
CA ALA A 38 0.33 14.86 -9.17
C ALA A 38 0.88 14.41 -10.54
N ASN A 39 0.35 13.33 -11.13
CA ASN A 39 0.95 12.67 -12.30
C ASN A 39 0.08 12.68 -13.56
N GLY A 40 -1.15 13.11 -13.46
CA GLY A 40 -2.08 13.18 -14.60
C GLY A 40 -3.32 12.30 -14.41
N ASN A 41 -4.37 12.66 -15.13
CA ASN A 41 -5.73 12.16 -14.92
C ASN A 41 -6.15 11.14 -15.98
N SER A 42 -5.23 10.31 -16.46
CA SER A 42 -5.49 9.27 -17.44
C SER A 42 -5.73 7.91 -16.78
N TYR A 43 -6.36 7.00 -17.53
CA TYR A 43 -6.53 5.62 -17.09
C TYR A 43 -5.18 4.93 -16.86
N LEU A 44 -4.19 5.17 -17.71
CA LEU A 44 -2.84 4.63 -17.55
C LEU A 44 -2.19 5.12 -16.24
N THR A 45 -2.34 6.40 -15.92
CA THR A 45 -1.83 6.96 -14.65
C THR A 45 -2.54 6.32 -13.47
N MET A 46 -3.84 6.11 -13.54
CA MET A 46 -4.59 5.40 -12.51
C MET A 46 -4.03 3.99 -12.26
N GLN A 47 -3.72 3.24 -13.31
CA GLN A 47 -3.11 1.91 -13.17
C GLN A 47 -1.74 1.97 -12.50
N LYS A 48 -0.91 2.94 -12.87
CA LYS A 48 0.41 3.16 -12.25
C LYS A 48 0.28 3.54 -10.77
N CYS A 49 -0.65 4.40 -10.43
CA CYS A 49 -0.93 4.80 -9.06
C CYS A 49 -1.47 3.65 -8.21
N ALA A 50 -2.34 2.82 -8.77
CA ALA A 50 -2.83 1.60 -8.12
C ALA A 50 -1.69 0.59 -7.88
N CYS A 51 -0.80 0.40 -8.83
CA CYS A 51 0.42 -0.38 -8.66
C CYS A 51 1.27 0.18 -7.52
N SER A 52 1.45 1.48 -7.45
CA SER A 52 2.29 2.13 -6.44
C SER A 52 1.83 1.88 -5.02
N ILE A 53 0.54 2.00 -4.73
CA ILE A 53 0.03 1.72 -3.37
C ILE A 53 0.15 0.24 -3.01
N ASP A 54 0.03 -0.67 -3.97
CA ASP A 54 0.22 -2.10 -3.72
C ASP A 54 1.68 -2.42 -3.40
N VAL A 55 2.65 -1.78 -4.07
CA VAL A 55 4.07 -1.91 -3.74
C VAL A 55 4.39 -1.32 -2.36
N ILE A 56 3.85 -0.17 -2.04
CA ILE A 56 4.00 0.43 -0.69
C ILE A 56 3.47 -0.52 0.38
N ALA A 57 2.34 -1.17 0.13
CA ALA A 57 1.75 -2.13 1.05
C ALA A 57 2.59 -3.40 1.25
N GLU A 58 3.49 -3.73 0.34
CA GLU A 58 4.48 -4.80 0.54
C GLU A 58 5.54 -4.42 1.58
N HIS A 59 5.87 -3.14 1.69
CA HIS A 59 6.90 -2.61 2.58
C HIS A 59 6.39 -2.22 3.96
N LEU A 60 5.15 -1.71 4.02
CA LEU A 60 4.57 -1.12 5.22
C LEU A 60 3.20 -1.76 5.51
N THR A 61 2.97 -2.14 6.77
CA THR A 61 1.60 -2.43 7.23
C THR A 61 0.74 -1.18 7.13
N TYR A 62 -0.58 -1.33 7.06
CA TYR A 62 -1.48 -0.19 7.02
C TYR A 62 -1.34 0.70 8.27
N GLU A 63 -1.17 0.10 9.45
CA GLU A 63 -0.93 0.85 10.69
C GLU A 63 0.31 1.74 10.59
N THR A 64 1.41 1.21 10.10
CA THR A 64 2.64 1.98 9.91
C THR A 64 2.45 3.08 8.85
N TYR A 65 1.80 2.76 7.75
CA TYR A 65 1.48 3.73 6.69
C TYR A 65 0.66 4.91 7.23
N GLU A 66 -0.39 4.63 7.99
CA GLU A 66 -1.26 5.65 8.59
C GLU A 66 -0.47 6.56 9.56
N GLN A 67 0.39 5.99 10.38
CA GLN A 67 1.27 6.75 11.27
C GLN A 67 2.22 7.66 10.50
N VAL A 68 2.84 7.17 9.45
CA VAL A 68 3.78 7.95 8.64
C VAL A 68 3.06 9.05 7.86
N ASP A 69 1.88 8.77 7.32
CA ASP A 69 1.06 9.78 6.64
C ASP A 69 0.68 10.91 7.59
N THR A 70 0.31 10.60 8.82
CA THR A 70 0.06 11.58 9.88
C THR A 70 1.31 12.40 10.18
N VAL A 71 2.48 11.77 10.31
CA VAL A 71 3.75 12.47 10.55
C VAL A 71 4.08 13.43 9.41
N MET A 72 3.89 13.02 8.16
CA MET A 72 4.09 13.88 7.00
C MET A 72 3.18 15.10 7.01
N SER A 73 1.91 14.91 7.31
CA SER A 73 0.93 15.99 7.43
C SER A 73 1.33 16.99 8.53
N MET A 74 1.86 16.50 9.65
CA MET A 74 2.32 17.35 10.76
C MET A 74 3.62 18.08 10.42
N GLN A 75 4.50 17.49 9.61
CA GLN A 75 5.73 18.16 9.14
C GLN A 75 5.43 19.34 8.22
N ASP A 76 4.32 19.32 7.50
CA ASP A 76 3.87 20.41 6.65
C ASP A 76 3.28 21.59 7.45
N GLN A 77 3.03 21.41 8.75
CA GLN A 77 2.58 22.47 9.64
C GLN A 77 3.65 23.53 9.82
N ARG A 78 3.22 24.77 9.86
CA ARG A 78 4.10 25.91 10.19
C ARG A 78 4.19 26.11 11.69
N GLY A 79 5.34 26.60 12.19
CA GLY A 79 5.58 26.91 13.59
C GLY A 79 6.26 25.79 14.37
N GLU A 80 6.16 25.84 15.69
CA GLU A 80 6.90 24.94 16.61
C GLU A 80 6.53 23.48 16.45
N LEU A 81 5.25 23.17 16.24
CA LEU A 81 4.78 21.80 16.06
C LEU A 81 5.38 21.18 14.80
N GLY A 82 5.41 21.90 13.69
CA GLY A 82 6.02 21.44 12.44
C GLY A 82 7.53 21.23 12.59
N VAL A 83 8.23 22.09 13.32
CA VAL A 83 9.66 21.93 13.63
C VAL A 83 9.90 20.67 14.44
N LEU A 84 9.10 20.41 15.47
CA LEU A 84 9.22 19.22 16.31
C LEU A 84 9.08 17.94 15.46
N PHE A 85 8.07 17.85 14.61
CA PHE A 85 7.84 16.68 13.74
C PHE A 85 8.93 16.50 12.67
N ARG A 86 9.59 17.58 12.24
CA ARG A 86 10.70 17.48 11.28
C ARG A 86 12.02 17.05 11.91
N THR A 87 12.21 17.27 13.19
CA THR A 87 13.49 17.07 13.88
C THR A 87 13.55 15.85 14.79
N GLU A 88 12.41 15.26 15.15
CA GLU A 88 12.36 14.09 16.01
C GLU A 88 12.87 12.85 15.25
N ARG A 89 13.81 12.10 15.87
CA ARG A 89 14.53 11.00 15.23
C ARG A 89 13.61 9.84 14.84
N GLY A 90 12.68 9.44 15.69
CA GLY A 90 11.74 8.35 15.40
C GLY A 90 10.86 8.65 14.21
N MET A 91 10.43 9.88 14.06
CA MET A 91 9.65 10.36 12.91
C MET A 91 10.49 10.36 11.62
N GLN A 92 11.77 10.70 11.71
CA GLN A 92 12.67 10.63 10.55
C GLN A 92 12.89 9.21 10.07
N ASP A 93 13.01 8.23 10.97
CA ASP A 93 13.14 6.82 10.62
C ASP A 93 11.88 6.31 9.92
N GLN A 94 10.69 6.68 10.38
CA GLN A 94 9.42 6.34 9.74
C GLN A 94 9.31 6.94 8.33
N LEU A 95 9.68 8.19 8.16
CA LEU A 95 9.70 8.86 6.85
C LEU A 95 10.68 8.19 5.89
N HIS A 96 11.84 7.77 6.39
CA HIS A 96 12.82 7.06 5.58
C HIS A 96 12.26 5.75 5.02
N ARG A 97 11.55 4.98 5.83
CA ARG A 97 10.87 3.75 5.38
C ARG A 97 9.84 4.02 4.29
N LEU A 98 9.02 5.06 4.45
CA LEU A 98 8.05 5.44 3.42
C LEU A 98 8.75 5.86 2.12
N ARG A 99 9.80 6.65 2.20
CA ARG A 99 10.56 7.08 1.02
C ARG A 99 11.20 5.91 0.28
N GLN A 100 11.69 4.90 1.00
CA GLN A 100 12.19 3.66 0.39
C GLN A 100 11.07 2.90 -0.33
N ALA A 101 9.90 2.78 0.29
CA ALA A 101 8.75 2.13 -0.33
C ALA A 101 8.28 2.88 -1.58
N GLN A 102 8.25 4.21 -1.54
CA GLN A 102 7.91 5.06 -2.69
C GLN A 102 8.94 4.95 -3.82
N ALA A 103 10.23 4.88 -3.49
CA ALA A 103 11.29 4.70 -4.49
C ALA A 103 11.14 3.36 -5.22
N ASP A 104 10.85 2.28 -4.52
CA ASP A 104 10.58 0.98 -5.12
C ASP A 104 9.31 1.01 -5.97
N ALA A 105 8.25 1.64 -5.50
CA ALA A 105 7.01 1.84 -6.25
C ALA A 105 7.27 2.61 -7.56
N ASN A 106 8.08 3.66 -7.52
CA ASN A 106 8.43 4.42 -8.72
C ASN A 106 9.19 3.57 -9.73
N LEU A 107 10.13 2.75 -9.27
CA LEU A 107 10.89 1.87 -10.17
C LEU A 107 10.04 0.76 -10.80
N ARG A 108 9.07 0.25 -10.08
CA ARG A 108 8.24 -0.89 -10.51
C ARG A 108 7.00 -0.48 -11.27
N CYS A 109 6.45 0.71 -11.03
CA CYS A 109 5.14 1.13 -11.51
C CYS A 109 5.20 2.25 -12.55
N PHE A 110 6.26 3.01 -12.61
CA PHE A 110 6.48 4.14 -13.51
C PHE A 110 7.76 3.92 -14.34
#